data_b23e7367a7e76202d1bff5196db132e4
#
_entry.id   b23e7367a7e76202d1bff5196db132e4
#
_cell.length_a   1.000
_cell.length_b   1.000
_cell.length_c   1.000
_cell.angle_alpha   90.00
_cell.angle_beta   90.00
_cell.angle_gamma   90.00
#
_symmetry.space_group_name_H-M   'P 1'
#
loop_
_entity.id
_entity.type
_entity.pdbx_description
1 polymer ?
#
loop_
_entity_poly.entity_id
_entity_poly.type
_entity_poly.pdbx_seq_one_letter_code
_entity_poly.pdbx_strand_id
1 'polypeptide(L)'
;MKVLGLDVSKHAGWAIWETHRSISSIRCNVLEFPPKASIEYCADQMGQKISALIKDHKPDFVVLETALKMSPGGSAVSIVSSCMLHGAVYATLGNWGKPWGTISVGTWRKMFFGQGFVAPLDAKGKKDWKRAAIEQCEREGIELPSKKTIKDNAAEAAALAVCWRGAEIHAGRYIPAFQAFLQARNDRQVAA
;
A
#
# COMPACT_ATOMS: atom_id res chain seq x y z
N MET A 1 -9.31 -2.15 14.57
CA MET A 1 -8.08 -1.46 14.13
C MET A 1 -8.31 -0.90 12.74
N LYS A 2 -7.78 0.29 12.46
CA LYS A 2 -7.89 0.96 11.16
C LYS A 2 -6.53 0.91 10.46
N VAL A 3 -6.49 0.33 9.28
CA VAL A 3 -5.27 0.15 8.47
C VAL A 3 -5.32 1.08 7.26
N LEU A 4 -4.20 1.76 7.00
CA LEU A 4 -3.97 2.51 5.77
C LEU A 4 -3.02 1.71 4.88
N GLY A 5 -3.47 1.26 3.72
CA GLY A 5 -2.64 0.68 2.66
C GLY A 5 -2.17 1.75 1.70
N LEU A 6 -0.90 1.73 1.31
CA LEU A 6 -0.29 2.69 0.39
C LEU A 6 0.51 1.98 -0.70
N ASP A 7 0.11 2.17 -1.95
CA ASP A 7 0.93 1.88 -3.14
C ASP A 7 1.66 3.17 -3.54
N VAL A 8 2.96 3.25 -3.18
CA VAL A 8 3.73 4.50 -3.26
C VAL A 8 4.35 4.67 -4.64
N SER A 9 3.73 5.52 -5.44
CA SER A 9 4.17 5.87 -6.80
C SER A 9 3.78 7.32 -7.15
N LYS A 10 4.06 7.79 -8.37
CA LYS A 10 3.55 9.09 -8.87
C LYS A 10 2.01 9.12 -9.01
N HIS A 11 1.35 8.00 -8.90
CA HIS A 11 -0.10 7.87 -8.79
C HIS A 11 -0.40 7.02 -7.56
N ALA A 12 -0.02 7.55 -6.38
CA ALA A 12 -0.03 6.77 -5.15
C ALA A 12 -1.45 6.34 -4.75
N GLY A 13 -1.69 5.04 -4.81
CA GLY A 13 -2.92 4.45 -4.30
C GLY A 13 -2.97 4.52 -2.77
N TRP A 14 -4.15 4.77 -2.23
CA TRP A 14 -4.41 4.65 -0.81
C TRP A 14 -5.71 3.90 -0.54
N ALA A 15 -5.74 3.15 0.57
CA ALA A 15 -6.93 2.45 1.01
C ALA A 15 -7.05 2.46 2.53
N ILE A 16 -8.25 2.71 3.04
CA ILE A 16 -8.56 2.65 4.48
C ILE A 16 -9.50 1.50 4.75
N TRP A 17 -9.11 0.63 5.68
CA TRP A 17 -9.91 -0.49 6.14
C TRP A 17 -10.01 -0.55 7.66
N GLU A 18 -11.23 -0.74 8.17
CA GLU A 18 -11.47 -1.10 9.56
C GLU A 18 -11.54 -2.62 9.67
N THR A 19 -10.54 -3.25 10.27
CA THR A 19 -10.32 -4.72 10.21
C THR A 19 -11.43 -5.58 10.83
N HIS A 20 -12.37 -4.98 11.54
CA HIS A 20 -13.56 -5.65 12.07
C HIS A 20 -14.76 -5.58 11.12
N ARG A 21 -14.66 -4.82 10.04
CA ARG A 21 -15.71 -4.70 9.01
C ARG A 21 -15.40 -5.60 7.83
N SER A 22 -16.42 -5.85 7.01
CA SER A 22 -16.26 -6.53 5.72
C SER A 22 -15.19 -5.87 4.86
N ILE A 23 -14.48 -6.63 4.06
CA ILE A 23 -13.52 -6.16 3.06
C ILE A 23 -14.19 -5.19 2.07
N SER A 24 -15.45 -5.41 1.72
CA SER A 24 -16.23 -4.51 0.86
C SER A 24 -16.40 -3.10 1.43
N SER A 25 -16.14 -2.88 2.73
CA SER A 25 -16.18 -1.55 3.35
C SER A 25 -14.90 -0.72 3.15
N ILE A 26 -13.90 -1.26 2.47
CA ILE A 26 -12.66 -0.55 2.14
C ILE A 26 -12.98 0.67 1.29
N ARG A 27 -12.47 1.82 1.71
CA ARG A 27 -12.49 3.05 0.91
C ARG A 27 -11.11 3.27 0.34
N CYS A 28 -11.01 3.41 -0.97
CA CYS A 28 -9.74 3.60 -1.66
C CYS A 28 -9.84 4.68 -2.74
N ASN A 29 -8.71 5.30 -3.02
CA ASN A 29 -8.56 6.27 -4.10
C ASN A 29 -7.07 6.47 -4.41
N VAL A 30 -6.73 7.50 -5.18
CA VAL A 30 -5.36 7.81 -5.59
C VAL A 30 -5.01 9.27 -5.27
N LEU A 31 -3.78 9.49 -4.82
CA LEU A 31 -3.18 10.81 -4.71
C LEU A 31 -2.62 11.18 -6.09
N GLU A 32 -3.29 12.09 -6.77
CA GLU A 32 -2.83 12.59 -8.07
C GLU A 32 -1.92 13.81 -7.89
N PHE A 33 -0.89 13.89 -8.73
CA PHE A 33 0.03 15.03 -8.82
C PHE A 33 -0.09 15.69 -10.18
N PRO A 34 0.29 16.97 -10.33
CA PRO A 34 0.23 17.65 -11.62
C PRO A 34 1.02 16.88 -12.70
N PRO A 35 0.50 16.80 -13.92
CA PRO A 35 1.26 16.25 -15.05
C PRO A 35 2.61 16.97 -15.17
N LYS A 36 3.70 16.22 -15.42
CA LYS A 36 5.06 16.74 -15.56
C LYS A 36 5.68 17.34 -14.28
N ALA A 37 5.06 17.19 -13.10
CA ALA A 37 5.68 17.59 -11.85
C ALA A 37 7.03 16.89 -11.65
N SER A 38 8.01 17.61 -11.11
CA SER A 38 9.31 17.02 -10.75
C SER A 38 9.12 16.01 -9.63
N ILE A 39 10.09 15.13 -9.44
CA ILE A 39 10.01 14.12 -8.38
C ILE A 39 10.12 14.75 -7.00
N GLU A 40 10.87 15.83 -6.88
CA GLU A 40 11.03 16.61 -5.65
C GLU A 40 9.70 17.24 -5.23
N TYR A 41 8.99 17.85 -6.19
CA TYR A 41 7.65 18.39 -5.96
C TYR A 41 6.67 17.28 -5.55
N CYS A 42 6.72 16.13 -6.24
CA CYS A 42 5.87 14.99 -5.87
C CYS A 42 6.18 14.48 -4.46
N ALA A 43 7.46 14.45 -4.05
CA ALA A 43 7.87 14.02 -2.72
C ALA A 43 7.38 14.99 -1.62
N ASP A 44 7.51 16.30 -1.84
CA ASP A 44 6.96 17.33 -0.94
C ASP A 44 5.44 17.19 -0.78
N GLN A 45 4.73 17.15 -1.90
CA GLN A 45 3.28 17.00 -1.91
C GLN A 45 2.81 15.65 -1.35
N MET A 46 3.61 14.59 -1.51
CA MET A 46 3.34 13.27 -0.92
C MET A 46 3.25 13.40 0.61
N GLY A 47 4.24 14.04 1.24
CA GLY A 47 4.24 14.25 2.69
C GLY A 47 3.01 14.99 3.17
N GLN A 48 2.61 16.06 2.48
CA GLN A 48 1.42 16.85 2.81
C GLN A 48 0.12 16.01 2.68
N LYS A 49 -0.04 15.29 1.56
CA LYS A 49 -1.23 14.46 1.29
C LYS A 49 -1.34 13.28 2.26
N ILE A 50 -0.22 12.62 2.60
CA ILE A 50 -0.19 11.56 3.62
C ILE A 50 -0.54 12.13 5.00
N SER A 51 -0.04 13.33 5.35
CA SER A 51 -0.43 14.01 6.58
C SER A 51 -1.94 14.26 6.65
N ALA A 52 -2.55 14.69 5.54
CA ALA A 52 -4.00 14.87 5.47
C ALA A 52 -4.74 13.54 5.68
N LEU A 53 -4.34 12.46 4.99
CA LEU A 53 -4.93 11.14 5.18
C LEU A 53 -4.83 10.65 6.64
N ILE A 54 -3.68 10.87 7.30
CA ILE A 54 -3.50 10.51 8.71
C ILE A 54 -4.42 11.32 9.61
N LYS A 55 -4.55 12.63 9.37
CA LYS A 55 -5.41 13.53 10.14
C LYS A 55 -6.88 13.14 10.00
N ASP A 56 -7.34 12.89 8.77
CA ASP A 56 -8.74 12.66 8.45
C ASP A 56 -9.19 11.25 8.86
N HIS A 57 -8.36 10.25 8.64
CA HIS A 57 -8.73 8.85 8.85
C HIS A 57 -8.20 8.26 10.14
N LYS A 58 -7.17 8.83 10.76
CA LYS A 58 -6.55 8.40 12.02
C LYS A 58 -6.22 6.89 12.01
N PRO A 59 -5.42 6.40 11.04
CA PRO A 59 -5.06 4.98 10.99
C PRO A 59 -4.23 4.58 12.21
N ASP A 60 -4.46 3.36 12.68
CA ASP A 60 -3.66 2.75 13.75
C ASP A 60 -2.35 2.17 13.21
N PHE A 61 -2.35 1.73 11.94
CA PHE A 61 -1.21 1.12 11.27
C PHE A 61 -1.19 1.50 9.78
N VAL A 62 0.02 1.64 9.23
CA VAL A 62 0.22 1.92 7.80
C VAL A 62 1.02 0.78 7.17
N VAL A 63 0.53 0.23 6.07
CA VAL A 63 1.23 -0.78 5.28
C VAL A 63 1.57 -0.24 3.90
N LEU A 64 2.81 -0.42 3.48
CA LEU A 64 3.30 0.04 2.19
C LEU A 64 3.87 -1.14 1.39
N GLU A 65 3.82 -1.04 0.07
CA GLU A 65 4.66 -1.90 -0.75
C GLU A 65 6.13 -1.57 -0.51
N THR A 66 6.98 -2.59 -0.50
CA THR A 66 8.44 -2.39 -0.36
C THR A 66 8.96 -1.59 -1.55
N ALA A 67 9.75 -0.55 -1.29
CA ALA A 67 10.36 0.27 -2.33
C ALA A 67 11.15 -0.57 -3.35
N LEU A 68 11.17 -0.12 -4.59
CA LEU A 68 11.90 -0.79 -5.67
C LEU A 68 13.36 -0.98 -5.28
N LYS A 69 13.84 -2.22 -5.41
CA LYS A 69 15.25 -2.55 -5.28
C LYS A 69 15.93 -2.48 -6.65
N MET A 70 17.23 -2.26 -6.65
CA MET A 70 18.01 -2.38 -7.88
C MET A 70 17.87 -3.79 -8.45
N SER A 71 17.49 -3.86 -9.72
CA SER A 71 17.45 -5.09 -10.48
C SER A 71 18.24 -4.90 -11.78
N PRO A 72 18.86 -5.95 -12.33
CA PRO A 72 19.50 -5.87 -13.63
C PRO A 72 18.49 -5.34 -14.68
N GLY A 73 18.86 -4.28 -15.40
CA GLY A 73 18.01 -3.63 -16.41
C GLY A 73 16.98 -2.63 -15.86
N GLY A 74 16.93 -2.39 -14.55
CA GLY A 74 16.09 -1.35 -13.97
C GLY A 74 16.62 0.05 -14.24
N SER A 75 15.72 1.02 -14.48
CA SER A 75 16.09 2.42 -14.63
C SER A 75 16.51 3.04 -13.31
N ALA A 76 17.71 3.61 -13.24
CA ALA A 76 18.18 4.35 -12.07
C ALA A 76 17.22 5.48 -11.68
N VAL A 77 16.62 6.16 -12.67
CA VAL A 77 15.63 7.23 -12.44
C VAL A 77 14.40 6.69 -11.72
N SER A 78 13.90 5.51 -12.11
CA SER A 78 12.74 4.90 -11.44
C SER A 78 13.05 4.52 -10.00
N ILE A 79 14.25 4.02 -9.72
CA ILE A 79 14.68 3.66 -8.37
C ILE A 79 14.80 4.90 -7.50
N VAL A 80 15.50 5.94 -7.97
CA VAL A 80 15.64 7.21 -7.25
C VAL A 80 14.27 7.81 -6.97
N SER A 81 13.38 7.85 -7.97
CA SER A 81 12.02 8.36 -7.79
C SER A 81 11.24 7.57 -6.74
N SER A 82 11.32 6.25 -6.76
CA SER A 82 10.68 5.39 -5.76
C SER A 82 11.24 5.65 -4.36
N CYS A 83 12.57 5.73 -4.23
CA CYS A 83 13.22 6.00 -2.94
C CYS A 83 12.83 7.38 -2.38
N MET A 84 12.76 8.42 -3.22
CA MET A 84 12.37 9.77 -2.78
C MET A 84 10.92 9.80 -2.27
N LEU A 85 9.99 9.19 -3.00
CA LEU A 85 8.58 9.13 -2.58
C LEU A 85 8.41 8.32 -1.30
N HIS A 86 9.05 7.15 -1.20
CA HIS A 86 9.02 6.35 0.03
C HIS A 86 9.67 7.08 1.20
N GLY A 87 10.79 7.78 0.98
CA GLY A 87 11.46 8.60 1.99
C GLY A 87 10.54 9.68 2.55
N ALA A 88 9.78 10.37 1.68
CA ALA A 88 8.79 11.36 2.09
C ALA A 88 7.68 10.72 2.95
N VAL A 89 7.19 9.55 2.56
CA VAL A 89 6.18 8.81 3.36
C VAL A 89 6.76 8.40 4.71
N TYR A 90 7.96 7.79 4.76
CA TYR A 90 8.59 7.36 6.01
C TYR A 90 8.83 8.53 6.98
N ALA A 91 9.34 9.65 6.46
CA ALA A 91 9.55 10.85 7.26
C ALA A 91 8.22 11.37 7.84
N THR A 92 7.17 11.40 7.01
CA THR A 92 5.83 11.80 7.45
C THR A 92 5.28 10.87 8.53
N LEU A 93 5.34 9.56 8.32
CA LEU A 93 4.89 8.58 9.31
C LEU A 93 5.66 8.71 10.62
N GLY A 94 6.98 8.95 10.54
CA GLY A 94 7.83 9.22 11.69
C GLY A 94 7.41 10.47 12.47
N ASN A 95 7.13 11.57 11.79
CA ASN A 95 6.68 12.83 12.40
C ASN A 95 5.31 12.68 13.09
N TRP A 96 4.41 11.89 12.51
CA TRP A 96 3.11 11.58 13.10
C TRP A 96 3.15 10.47 14.15
N GLY A 97 4.31 9.87 14.44
CA GLY A 97 4.43 8.73 15.35
C GLY A 97 3.60 7.51 14.91
N LYS A 98 3.35 7.36 13.62
CA LYS A 98 2.52 6.26 13.11
C LYS A 98 3.34 5.00 12.91
N PRO A 99 2.88 3.85 13.47
CA PRO A 99 3.49 2.56 13.21
C PRO A 99 3.24 2.14 11.76
N TRP A 100 4.26 1.54 11.14
CA TRP A 100 4.18 1.12 9.75
C TRP A 100 5.02 -0.12 9.46
N GLY A 101 4.72 -0.77 8.36
CA GLY A 101 5.49 -1.89 7.85
C GLY A 101 5.45 -1.95 6.34
N THR A 102 6.38 -2.70 5.76
CA THR A 102 6.44 -2.94 4.31
C THR A 102 6.15 -4.39 3.99
N ILE A 103 5.56 -4.62 2.81
CA ILE A 103 5.28 -5.96 2.30
C ILE A 103 5.78 -6.07 0.86
N SER A 104 6.48 -7.14 0.54
CA SER A 104 6.97 -7.35 -0.82
C SER A 104 5.84 -7.68 -1.78
N VAL A 105 6.03 -7.30 -3.07
CA VAL A 105 5.08 -7.62 -4.16
C VAL A 105 4.70 -9.09 -4.18
N GLY A 106 5.70 -9.98 -4.09
CA GLY A 106 5.45 -11.43 -4.11
C GLY A 106 4.62 -11.91 -2.92
N THR A 107 4.84 -11.32 -1.76
CA THR A 107 4.14 -11.68 -0.52
C THR A 107 2.68 -11.25 -0.56
N TRP A 108 2.39 -9.95 -0.85
CA TRP A 108 1.00 -9.50 -0.86
C TRP A 108 0.18 -10.15 -1.98
N ARG A 109 0.78 -10.38 -3.16
CA ARG A 109 0.10 -11.10 -4.25
C ARG A 109 -0.30 -12.51 -3.83
N LYS A 110 0.63 -13.26 -3.21
CA LYS A 110 0.34 -14.59 -2.68
C LYS A 110 -0.76 -14.60 -1.63
N MET A 111 -0.78 -13.59 -0.76
CA MET A 111 -1.81 -13.47 0.29
C MET A 111 -3.17 -13.05 -0.27
N PHE A 112 -3.19 -12.11 -1.21
CA PHE A 112 -4.42 -11.53 -1.74
C PHE A 112 -5.11 -12.43 -2.74
N PHE A 113 -4.35 -13.08 -3.63
CA PHE A 113 -4.90 -13.95 -4.66
C PHE A 113 -4.92 -15.44 -4.26
N GLY A 114 -4.20 -15.80 -3.24
CA GLY A 114 -3.99 -17.22 -2.87
C GLY A 114 -2.77 -17.84 -3.54
N GLN A 115 -2.32 -18.94 -2.96
CA GLN A 115 -1.18 -19.70 -3.49
C GLN A 115 -1.57 -20.38 -4.81
N GLY A 116 -0.70 -20.28 -5.82
CA GLY A 116 -0.92 -20.89 -7.13
C GLY A 116 -1.76 -20.03 -8.09
N PHE A 117 -2.22 -18.84 -7.69
CA PHE A 117 -2.94 -17.94 -8.59
C PHE A 117 -2.08 -17.55 -9.80
N VAL A 118 -2.67 -17.64 -10.98
CA VAL A 118 -2.06 -17.23 -12.25
C VAL A 118 -2.79 -16.00 -12.75
N ALA A 119 -2.06 -14.87 -12.83
CA ALA A 119 -2.63 -13.64 -13.35
C ALA A 119 -3.01 -13.79 -14.84
N PRO A 120 -4.09 -13.15 -15.30
CA PRO A 120 -4.44 -13.09 -16.71
C PRO A 120 -3.28 -12.52 -17.54
N LEU A 121 -3.24 -12.85 -18.81
CA LEU A 121 -2.24 -12.28 -19.73
C LEU A 121 -2.78 -11.01 -20.37
N ASP A 122 -1.90 -10.04 -20.60
CA ASP A 122 -2.17 -8.86 -21.41
C ASP A 122 -2.09 -9.19 -22.93
N ALA A 123 -2.36 -8.22 -23.77
CA ALA A 123 -2.30 -8.38 -25.23
C ALA A 123 -0.88 -8.74 -25.76
N LYS A 124 0.16 -8.61 -24.93
CA LYS A 124 1.55 -8.97 -25.24
C LYS A 124 1.98 -10.31 -24.63
N GLY A 125 1.05 -11.05 -24.04
CA GLY A 125 1.32 -12.33 -23.38
C GLY A 125 2.03 -12.20 -22.02
N LYS A 126 2.07 -11.01 -21.40
CA LYS A 126 2.64 -10.79 -20.08
C LYS A 126 1.55 -10.86 -19.00
N LYS A 127 1.92 -11.31 -17.80
CA LYS A 127 1.01 -11.34 -16.65
C LYS A 127 0.50 -9.94 -16.30
N ASP A 128 -0.80 -9.75 -16.38
CA ASP A 128 -1.48 -8.49 -16.06
C ASP A 128 -1.95 -8.49 -14.59
N TRP A 129 -1.03 -8.18 -13.70
CA TRP A 129 -1.31 -8.10 -12.26
C TRP A 129 -2.22 -6.94 -11.90
N LYS A 130 -2.21 -5.87 -12.68
CA LYS A 130 -3.08 -4.70 -12.49
C LYS A 130 -4.54 -5.06 -12.72
N ARG A 131 -4.81 -5.73 -13.84
CA ARG A 131 -6.13 -6.28 -14.13
C ARG A 131 -6.56 -7.28 -13.06
N ALA A 132 -5.67 -8.18 -12.65
CA ALA A 132 -5.96 -9.15 -11.59
C ALA A 132 -6.38 -8.46 -10.28
N ALA A 133 -5.66 -7.39 -9.86
CA ALA A 133 -5.98 -6.66 -8.64
C ALA A 133 -7.36 -5.99 -8.72
N ILE A 134 -7.69 -5.37 -9.86
CA ILE A 134 -9.02 -4.77 -10.10
C ILE A 134 -10.11 -5.84 -10.00
N GLU A 135 -9.99 -6.92 -10.75
CA GLU A 135 -10.99 -8.01 -10.80
C GLU A 135 -11.19 -8.66 -9.41
N GLN A 136 -10.11 -8.81 -8.63
CA GLN A 136 -10.23 -9.34 -7.27
C GLN A 136 -10.94 -8.35 -6.34
N CYS A 137 -10.60 -7.06 -6.39
CA CYS A 137 -11.29 -6.04 -5.59
C CYS A 137 -12.78 -5.99 -5.92
N GLU A 138 -13.15 -6.03 -7.20
CA GLU A 138 -14.54 -6.06 -7.64
C GLU A 138 -15.28 -7.31 -7.14
N ARG A 139 -14.63 -8.47 -7.14
CA ARG A 139 -15.18 -9.73 -6.60
C ARG A 139 -15.43 -9.66 -5.10
N GLU A 140 -14.53 -8.98 -4.36
CA GLU A 140 -14.68 -8.73 -2.92
C GLU A 140 -15.69 -7.62 -2.59
N GLY A 141 -16.29 -6.98 -3.61
CA GLY A 141 -17.23 -5.88 -3.45
C GLY A 141 -16.59 -4.56 -3.05
N ILE A 142 -15.29 -4.39 -3.24
CA ILE A 142 -14.59 -3.13 -2.98
C ILE A 142 -14.92 -2.14 -4.09
N GLU A 143 -15.46 -0.99 -3.72
CA GLU A 143 -15.75 0.09 -4.66
C GLU A 143 -14.46 0.81 -5.07
N LEU A 144 -14.07 0.67 -6.33
CA LEU A 144 -12.89 1.30 -6.92
C LEU A 144 -13.25 2.61 -7.63
N PRO A 145 -12.30 3.57 -7.74
CA PRO A 145 -12.52 4.79 -8.52
C PRO A 145 -12.95 4.48 -9.96
N SER A 146 -13.88 5.27 -10.50
CA SER A 146 -14.40 5.10 -11.87
C SER A 146 -13.36 5.39 -12.95
N LYS A 147 -12.39 6.27 -12.67
CA LYS A 147 -11.33 6.68 -13.61
C LYS A 147 -10.36 5.52 -13.86
N LYS A 148 -10.43 4.95 -15.07
CA LYS A 148 -9.66 3.74 -15.45
C LYS A 148 -8.16 3.86 -15.24
N THR A 149 -7.57 5.05 -15.43
CA THR A 149 -6.12 5.28 -15.35
C THR A 149 -5.53 5.26 -13.93
N ILE A 150 -6.39 5.22 -12.91
CA ILE A 150 -5.95 5.20 -11.49
C ILE A 150 -6.53 4.01 -10.73
N LYS A 151 -7.41 3.25 -11.37
CA LYS A 151 -8.14 2.15 -10.75
C LYS A 151 -7.24 1.06 -10.22
N ASP A 152 -6.17 0.75 -10.94
CA ASP A 152 -5.15 -0.24 -10.58
C ASP A 152 -4.38 0.14 -9.31
N ASN A 153 -3.94 1.39 -9.18
CA ASN A 153 -3.21 1.84 -7.99
C ASN A 153 -4.09 1.81 -6.72
N ALA A 154 -5.37 2.17 -6.86
CA ALA A 154 -6.33 2.05 -5.76
C ALA A 154 -6.58 0.59 -5.37
N ALA A 155 -6.65 -0.33 -6.35
CA ALA A 155 -6.82 -1.76 -6.11
C ALA A 155 -5.58 -2.38 -5.42
N GLU A 156 -4.36 -2.00 -5.84
CA GLU A 156 -3.13 -2.46 -5.20
C GLU A 156 -3.03 -1.94 -3.75
N ALA A 157 -3.42 -0.69 -3.49
CA ALA A 157 -3.49 -0.16 -2.13
C ALA A 157 -4.54 -0.89 -1.26
N ALA A 158 -5.69 -1.26 -1.82
CA ALA A 158 -6.69 -2.06 -1.13
C ALA A 158 -6.15 -3.47 -0.80
N ALA A 159 -5.45 -4.11 -1.75
CA ALA A 159 -4.78 -5.39 -1.51
C ALA A 159 -3.74 -5.29 -0.38
N LEU A 160 -2.94 -4.22 -0.34
CA LEU A 160 -1.99 -3.97 0.75
C LEU A 160 -2.71 -3.83 2.10
N ALA A 161 -3.81 -3.08 2.16
CA ALA A 161 -4.60 -2.93 3.38
C ALA A 161 -5.15 -4.27 3.87
N VAL A 162 -5.60 -5.16 2.99
CA VAL A 162 -6.05 -6.52 3.34
C VAL A 162 -4.90 -7.38 3.85
N CYS A 163 -3.74 -7.28 3.20
CA CYS A 163 -2.56 -8.11 3.48
C CYS A 163 -1.66 -7.56 4.60
N TRP A 164 -2.06 -6.53 5.32
CA TRP A 164 -1.25 -5.83 6.33
C TRP A 164 -0.58 -6.77 7.37
N ARG A 165 -1.22 -7.90 7.68
CA ARG A 165 -0.66 -8.88 8.63
C ARG A 165 0.64 -9.51 8.16
N GLY A 166 0.88 -9.55 6.86
CA GLY A 166 2.12 -10.04 6.25
C GLY A 166 3.24 -9.01 6.19
N ALA A 167 3.03 -7.80 6.67
CA ALA A 167 4.04 -6.76 6.60
C ALA A 167 5.21 -7.02 7.56
N GLU A 168 6.42 -6.82 7.05
CA GLU A 168 7.62 -6.71 7.87
C GLU A 168 7.60 -5.35 8.57
N ILE A 169 7.66 -5.37 9.90
CA ILE A 169 7.56 -4.16 10.70
C ILE A 169 8.97 -3.67 11.02
N HIS A 170 9.28 -2.44 10.60
CA HIS A 170 10.55 -1.79 10.87
C HIS A 170 10.48 -1.11 12.23
N ALA A 171 10.81 -1.87 13.28
CA ALA A 171 10.42 -1.59 14.66
C ALA A 171 11.36 -0.68 15.46
N GLY A 172 12.50 -0.25 14.92
CA GLY A 172 13.55 0.38 15.75
C GLY A 172 13.09 1.56 16.62
N ARG A 173 12.14 2.36 16.16
CA ARG A 173 11.66 3.56 16.86
C ARG A 173 10.45 3.31 17.78
N TYR A 174 9.73 2.20 17.59
CA TYR A 174 8.41 2.00 18.19
C TYR A 174 8.35 0.81 19.15
N ILE A 175 9.51 0.33 19.60
CA ILE A 175 9.64 -0.95 20.27
C ILE A 175 8.63 -1.22 21.40
N PRO A 176 8.34 -0.33 22.38
CA PRO A 176 7.41 -0.69 23.46
C PRO A 176 5.94 -0.75 22.99
N ALA A 177 5.44 0.27 22.30
CA ALA A 177 4.07 0.31 21.80
C ALA A 177 3.83 -0.74 20.70
N PHE A 178 4.89 -1.07 19.96
CA PHE A 178 4.86 -2.01 18.87
C PHE A 178 4.89 -3.46 19.30
N GLN A 179 5.56 -3.79 20.39
CA GLN A 179 5.55 -5.16 20.92
C GLN A 179 4.15 -5.57 21.36
N ALA A 180 3.41 -4.69 22.03
CA ALA A 180 2.00 -4.94 22.36
C ALA A 180 1.13 -5.12 21.10
N PHE A 181 1.40 -4.35 20.05
CA PHE A 181 0.69 -4.47 18.77
C PHE A 181 1.04 -5.78 18.04
N LEU A 182 2.32 -6.17 18.02
CA LEU A 182 2.78 -7.44 17.44
C LEU A 182 2.21 -8.63 18.18
N GLN A 183 2.20 -8.56 19.50
CA GLN A 183 1.61 -9.59 20.35
C GLN A 183 0.13 -9.75 20.03
N ALA A 184 -0.65 -8.66 20.03
CA ALA A 184 -2.06 -8.68 19.69
C ALA A 184 -2.35 -9.17 18.25
N ARG A 185 -1.42 -8.97 17.30
CA ARG A 185 -1.48 -9.51 15.95
C ARG A 185 -1.31 -11.03 15.94
N ASN A 186 -0.29 -11.52 16.66
CA ASN A 186 0.04 -12.95 16.73
C ASN A 186 -1.05 -13.74 17.45
N ASP A 187 -1.56 -13.23 18.57
CA ASP A 187 -2.63 -13.86 19.35
C ASP A 187 -3.90 -14.09 18.53
N ARG A 188 -4.21 -13.19 17.60
CA ARG A 188 -5.34 -13.35 16.66
C ARG A 188 -5.08 -14.35 15.54
N GLN A 189 -3.82 -14.63 15.20
CA GLN A 189 -3.47 -15.65 14.20
C GLN A 189 -3.53 -17.06 14.77
N VAL A 190 -3.35 -17.22 16.07
CA VAL A 190 -3.45 -18.52 16.78
C VAL A 190 -4.91 -18.88 17.06
N ALA A 191 -5.81 -17.90 17.14
CA ALA A 191 -7.23 -18.06 17.45
C ALA A 191 -8.13 -18.21 16.19
N ALA A 192 -7.58 -18.19 14.97
CA ALA A 192 -8.27 -18.34 13.70
C ALA A 192 -7.86 -19.60 12.96
#